data_e376044dea28b9804f71977736d771c9
#
_entry.id   e376044dea28b9804f71977736d771c9
#
_cell.length_a   1.000
_cell.length_b   1.000
_cell.length_c   1.000
_cell.angle_alpha   90.00
_cell.angle_beta   90.00
_cell.angle_gamma   90.00
#
_symmetry.space_group_name_H-M   'P 1'
#
loop_
_entity.id
_entity.type
_entity.pdbx_description
1 polymer ?
#
loop_
_entity_poly.entity_id
_entity_poly.type
_entity_poly.pdbx_seq_one_letter_code
_entity_poly.pdbx_strand_id
1 'polypeptide(L)'
;MNRDRIVIKVGTSTLTNELGNSNLRTMEKLAMVLSDIQNMGHEVILVSSGAIAVGANKMHMKEKPTTMRMKQAAAAVGQCANMFLYDKFFGYYDKTVAQILLNAEDIAQEEKKENLSNTFSALLESGVIPIVNENDSVSYTEIESEERLFSDNDVLSAVVAVLCQADKLVILSDIDGFFDKDPRLYKDAQLIRQIDRIDDSVYKLAGGAGSRRGTGGMRTKLQAADLATAQGIDTVVTNGKDPAILYKVVEGEPAGTIFKGRR
;
A
#
# COMPACT_ATOMS: atom_id res chain seq x y z
N MET A 1 -5.44 9.18 23.97
CA MET A 1 -5.54 8.28 22.83
C MET A 1 -4.24 7.47 22.77
N ASN A 2 -4.29 6.18 22.50
CA ASN A 2 -3.06 5.41 22.28
C ASN A 2 -2.38 5.91 21.00
N ARG A 3 -1.07 6.05 21.04
CA ARG A 3 -0.26 6.38 19.86
C ARG A 3 -0.06 5.10 19.07
N ASP A 4 -0.71 4.96 17.93
CA ASP A 4 -0.55 3.82 17.03
C ASP A 4 0.46 4.18 15.93
N ARG A 5 1.28 3.22 15.52
CA ARG A 5 2.07 3.26 14.29
C ARG A 5 1.28 2.59 13.19
N ILE A 6 0.98 3.34 12.12
CA ILE A 6 0.05 2.92 11.07
C ILE A 6 0.76 2.96 9.72
N VAL A 7 0.79 1.82 9.05
CA VAL A 7 1.23 1.74 7.65
C VAL A 7 0.00 1.80 6.76
N ILE A 8 -0.02 2.75 5.84
CA ILE A 8 -1.11 2.95 4.87
C ILE A 8 -0.59 2.63 3.47
N LYS A 9 -1.22 1.69 2.80
CA LYS A 9 -0.93 1.38 1.39
C LYS A 9 -1.96 2.01 0.50
N VAL A 10 -1.50 2.71 -0.55
CA VAL A 10 -2.37 3.27 -1.58
C VAL A 10 -2.02 2.69 -2.95
N GLY A 11 -3.03 2.19 -3.66
CA GLY A 11 -2.87 1.56 -4.97
C GLY A 11 -2.82 2.55 -6.14
N THR A 12 -2.33 2.09 -7.28
CA THR A 12 -2.23 2.88 -8.53
C THR A 12 -3.60 3.42 -8.96
N SER A 13 -4.66 2.62 -8.89
CA SER A 13 -6.02 3.03 -9.27
C SER A 13 -6.58 4.21 -8.45
N THR A 14 -6.09 4.39 -7.23
CA THR A 14 -6.44 5.53 -6.37
C THR A 14 -5.62 6.78 -6.72
N LEU A 15 -4.33 6.58 -7.04
CA LEU A 15 -3.38 7.66 -7.29
C LEU A 15 -3.37 8.17 -8.73
N THR A 16 -3.88 7.38 -9.69
CA THR A 16 -3.90 7.75 -11.10
C THR A 16 -5.28 7.57 -11.71
N ASN A 17 -5.58 8.36 -12.72
CA ASN A 17 -6.75 8.15 -13.58
C ASN A 17 -6.44 7.11 -14.67
N GLU A 18 -7.44 6.78 -15.51
CA GLU A 18 -7.32 5.80 -16.61
C GLU A 18 -6.25 6.16 -17.64
N LEU A 19 -5.92 7.43 -17.78
CA LEU A 19 -4.88 7.95 -18.67
C LEU A 19 -3.47 7.93 -18.05
N GLY A 20 -3.32 7.44 -16.79
CA GLY A 20 -2.05 7.43 -16.07
C GLY A 20 -1.63 8.80 -15.48
N ASN A 21 -2.49 9.83 -15.57
CA ASN A 21 -2.23 11.09 -14.89
C ASN A 21 -2.43 10.95 -13.39
N SER A 22 -1.58 11.62 -12.61
CA SER A 22 -1.73 11.69 -11.15
C SER A 22 -3.08 12.31 -10.78
N ASN A 23 -3.81 11.65 -9.89
CA ASN A 23 -5.05 12.17 -9.32
C ASN A 23 -4.72 13.18 -8.22
N LEU A 24 -4.45 14.43 -8.63
CA LEU A 24 -3.98 15.49 -7.73
C LEU A 24 -4.94 15.69 -6.54
N ARG A 25 -6.26 15.68 -6.80
CA ARG A 25 -7.28 15.88 -5.77
C ARG A 25 -7.23 14.79 -4.70
N THR A 26 -7.05 13.54 -5.11
CA THR A 26 -6.95 12.41 -4.18
C THR A 26 -5.63 12.43 -3.42
N MET A 27 -4.52 12.76 -4.10
CA MET A 27 -3.20 12.86 -3.46
C MET A 27 -3.15 13.99 -2.42
N GLU A 28 -3.71 15.16 -2.75
CA GLU A 28 -3.80 16.30 -1.82
C GLU A 28 -4.67 15.95 -0.61
N LYS A 29 -5.84 15.34 -0.85
CA LYS A 29 -6.73 14.90 0.25
C LYS A 29 -6.05 13.84 1.13
N LEU A 30 -5.32 12.90 0.52
CA LEU A 30 -4.55 11.90 1.26
C LEU A 30 -3.49 12.56 2.14
N ALA A 31 -2.72 13.50 1.59
CA ALA A 31 -1.71 14.24 2.36
C ALA A 31 -2.33 15.01 3.53
N MET A 32 -3.48 15.67 3.31
CA MET A 32 -4.25 16.35 4.36
C MET A 32 -4.63 15.38 5.49
N VAL A 33 -5.29 14.27 5.14
CA VAL A 33 -5.79 13.28 6.12
C VAL A 33 -4.64 12.65 6.92
N LEU A 34 -3.54 12.28 6.24
CA LEU A 34 -2.38 11.68 6.91
C LEU A 34 -1.65 12.68 7.82
N SER A 35 -1.58 13.96 7.41
CA SER A 35 -1.03 15.03 8.24
C SER A 35 -1.85 15.24 9.50
N ASP A 36 -3.17 15.18 9.39
CA ASP A 36 -4.09 15.33 10.52
C ASP A 36 -4.01 14.13 11.47
N ILE A 37 -3.96 12.91 10.96
CA ILE A 37 -3.74 11.70 11.75
C ILE A 37 -2.41 11.77 12.52
N GLN A 38 -1.34 12.29 11.89
CA GLN A 38 -0.08 12.52 12.59
C GLN A 38 -0.22 13.59 13.68
N ASN A 39 -1.00 14.66 13.44
CA ASN A 39 -1.29 15.69 14.46
C ASN A 39 -2.10 15.14 15.65
N MET A 40 -2.89 14.08 15.44
CA MET A 40 -3.56 13.35 16.53
C MET A 40 -2.59 12.52 17.39
N GLY A 41 -1.30 12.46 17.01
CA GLY A 41 -0.23 11.79 17.76
C GLY A 41 0.15 10.41 17.24
N HIS A 42 -0.45 9.94 16.14
CA HIS A 42 -0.09 8.68 15.48
C HIS A 42 1.20 8.81 14.65
N GLU A 43 1.91 7.69 14.46
CA GLU A 43 3.02 7.61 13.51
C GLU A 43 2.49 7.05 12.19
N VAL A 44 2.80 7.74 11.08
CA VAL A 44 2.24 7.43 9.76
C VAL A 44 3.36 7.05 8.80
N ILE A 45 3.19 5.93 8.09
CA ILE A 45 4.06 5.48 7.00
C ILE A 45 3.17 5.24 5.78
N LEU A 46 3.53 5.82 4.63
CA LEU A 46 2.77 5.65 3.39
C LEU A 46 3.51 4.74 2.42
N VAL A 47 2.90 3.62 2.02
CA VAL A 47 3.38 2.77 0.92
C VAL A 47 2.62 3.16 -0.34
N SER A 48 3.33 3.75 -1.29
CA SER A 48 2.78 4.33 -2.51
C SER A 48 2.95 3.38 -3.70
N SER A 49 2.15 3.60 -4.73
CA SER A 49 2.19 2.88 -6.01
C SER A 49 2.15 3.85 -7.19
N GLY A 50 2.13 3.31 -8.41
CA GLY A 50 1.80 4.08 -9.62
C GLY A 50 2.98 4.77 -10.31
N ALA A 51 4.23 4.56 -9.85
CA ALA A 51 5.40 5.18 -10.46
C ALA A 51 5.51 4.87 -11.97
N ILE A 52 5.36 3.60 -12.37
CA ILE A 52 5.41 3.20 -13.80
C ILE A 52 4.31 3.90 -14.61
N ALA A 53 3.07 3.96 -14.10
CA ALA A 53 1.96 4.57 -14.82
C ALA A 53 2.16 6.09 -15.02
N VAL A 54 2.54 6.80 -13.95
CA VAL A 54 2.83 8.24 -13.99
C VAL A 54 4.01 8.53 -14.91
N GLY A 55 5.07 7.73 -14.83
CA GLY A 55 6.25 7.91 -15.68
C GLY A 55 5.97 7.66 -17.15
N ALA A 56 5.24 6.59 -17.47
CA ALA A 56 4.83 6.30 -18.85
C ALA A 56 4.03 7.47 -19.46
N ASN A 57 3.10 8.04 -18.69
CA ASN A 57 2.35 9.21 -19.10
C ASN A 57 3.27 10.44 -19.30
N LYS A 58 4.15 10.74 -18.35
CA LYS A 58 5.12 11.87 -18.47
C LYS A 58 6.10 11.71 -19.62
N MET A 59 6.43 10.48 -19.99
CA MET A 59 7.26 10.15 -21.16
C MET A 59 6.44 10.15 -22.47
N HIS A 60 5.15 10.49 -22.42
CA HIS A 60 4.24 10.48 -23.57
C HIS A 60 4.18 9.14 -24.30
N MET A 61 4.29 8.04 -23.56
CA MET A 61 4.17 6.69 -24.12
C MET A 61 2.74 6.45 -24.61
N LYS A 62 2.59 5.98 -25.85
CA LYS A 62 1.25 5.69 -26.44
C LYS A 62 0.58 4.48 -25.80
N GLU A 63 1.39 3.54 -25.30
CA GLU A 63 0.93 2.30 -24.67
C GLU A 63 1.67 2.06 -23.36
N LYS A 64 1.10 1.23 -22.51
CA LYS A 64 1.78 0.81 -21.26
C LYS A 64 3.08 0.09 -21.58
N PRO A 65 4.18 0.38 -20.85
CA PRO A 65 5.46 -0.28 -21.11
C PRO A 65 5.36 -1.78 -20.83
N THR A 66 5.74 -2.59 -21.81
CA THR A 66 5.71 -4.06 -21.73
C THR A 66 7.10 -4.64 -21.43
N THR A 67 8.17 -4.00 -21.92
CA THR A 67 9.55 -4.46 -21.68
C THR A 67 10.08 -3.98 -20.33
N MET A 68 10.90 -4.78 -19.67
CA MET A 68 11.54 -4.44 -18.40
C MET A 68 12.27 -3.09 -18.47
N ARG A 69 13.11 -2.91 -19.49
CA ARG A 69 13.83 -1.64 -19.73
C ARG A 69 12.93 -0.41 -19.71
N MET A 70 11.76 -0.49 -20.36
CA MET A 70 10.84 0.64 -20.43
C MET A 70 10.04 0.80 -19.14
N LYS A 71 9.73 -0.28 -18.42
CA LYS A 71 9.13 -0.22 -17.09
C LYS A 71 10.07 0.46 -16.09
N GLN A 72 11.34 0.08 -16.07
CA GLN A 72 12.38 0.69 -15.22
C GLN A 72 12.55 2.19 -15.52
N ALA A 73 12.66 2.55 -16.81
CA ALA A 73 12.76 3.95 -17.20
C ALA A 73 11.52 4.76 -16.79
N ALA A 74 10.32 4.23 -17.01
CA ALA A 74 9.07 4.86 -16.59
C ALA A 74 8.99 4.97 -15.06
N ALA A 75 9.38 3.94 -14.32
CA ALA A 75 9.42 3.98 -12.86
C ALA A 75 10.32 5.09 -12.34
N ALA A 76 11.52 5.25 -12.88
CA ALA A 76 12.46 6.30 -12.49
C ALA A 76 11.86 7.71 -12.68
N VAL A 77 11.22 7.97 -13.85
CA VAL A 77 10.55 9.26 -14.13
C VAL A 77 9.34 9.47 -13.22
N GLY A 78 8.52 8.44 -13.04
CA GLY A 78 7.29 8.55 -12.26
C GLY A 78 7.52 8.63 -10.77
N GLN A 79 8.54 7.95 -10.25
CA GLN A 79 8.89 8.03 -8.83
C GLN A 79 9.34 9.45 -8.46
N CYS A 80 10.16 10.09 -9.29
CA CYS A 80 10.54 11.49 -9.12
C CYS A 80 9.30 12.42 -9.12
N ALA A 81 8.36 12.21 -10.05
CA ALA A 81 7.14 12.99 -10.13
C ALA A 81 6.22 12.80 -8.91
N ASN A 82 6.07 11.57 -8.44
CA ASN A 82 5.25 11.26 -7.27
C ASN A 82 5.84 11.91 -6.01
N MET A 83 7.16 11.81 -5.80
CA MET A 83 7.81 12.43 -4.64
C MET A 83 7.69 13.95 -4.64
N PHE A 84 7.83 14.60 -5.81
CA PHE A 84 7.58 16.03 -5.93
C PHE A 84 6.17 16.43 -5.50
N LEU A 85 5.16 15.64 -5.89
CA LEU A 85 3.76 15.90 -5.50
C LEU A 85 3.53 15.66 -4.01
N TYR A 86 4.09 14.59 -3.44
CA TYR A 86 3.99 14.34 -2.01
C TYR A 86 4.67 15.42 -1.19
N ASP A 87 5.90 15.79 -1.50
CA ASP A 87 6.61 16.87 -0.82
C ASP A 87 5.81 18.18 -0.86
N LYS A 88 5.27 18.52 -2.03
CA LYS A 88 4.43 19.69 -2.19
C LYS A 88 3.15 19.65 -1.35
N PHE A 89 2.39 18.52 -1.41
CA PHE A 89 1.11 18.45 -0.72
C PHE A 89 1.26 18.33 0.80
N PHE A 90 2.20 17.54 1.28
CA PHE A 90 2.50 17.45 2.71
C PHE A 90 3.08 18.76 3.25
N GLY A 91 3.88 19.47 2.45
CA GLY A 91 4.42 20.79 2.78
C GLY A 91 3.33 21.86 3.04
N TYR A 92 2.14 21.74 2.42
CA TYR A 92 1.00 22.63 2.74
C TYR A 92 0.50 22.48 4.19
N TYR A 93 0.78 21.36 4.83
CA TYR A 93 0.38 21.03 6.19
C TYR A 93 1.58 21.02 7.16
N ASP A 94 2.70 21.65 6.76
CA ASP A 94 3.95 21.69 7.54
C ASP A 94 4.47 20.30 7.93
N LYS A 95 4.40 19.36 6.97
CA LYS A 95 4.93 18.00 7.14
C LYS A 95 6.08 17.74 6.20
N THR A 96 7.13 17.15 6.77
CA THR A 96 8.30 16.66 6.02
C THR A 96 8.09 15.21 5.62
N VAL A 97 8.43 14.87 4.39
CA VAL A 97 8.38 13.50 3.86
C VAL A 97 9.79 13.00 3.54
N ALA A 98 10.00 11.70 3.65
CA ALA A 98 11.24 11.05 3.23
C ALA A 98 10.96 9.91 2.26
N GLN A 99 11.77 9.78 1.21
CA GLN A 99 11.67 8.67 0.27
C GLN A 99 12.46 7.46 0.78
N ILE A 100 11.83 6.26 0.76
CA ILE A 100 12.48 4.98 0.97
C ILE A 100 12.11 4.06 -0.19
N LEU A 101 13.11 3.56 -0.91
CA LEU A 101 12.95 2.58 -1.99
C LEU A 101 13.56 1.25 -1.57
N LEU A 102 12.79 0.17 -1.68
CA LEU A 102 13.15 -1.16 -1.21
C LEU A 102 13.13 -2.19 -2.33
N ASN A 103 14.04 -3.15 -2.24
CA ASN A 103 14.02 -4.38 -3.02
C ASN A 103 13.89 -5.60 -2.10
N ALA A 104 13.52 -6.74 -2.66
CA ALA A 104 13.44 -8.00 -1.92
C ALA A 104 14.77 -8.36 -1.22
N GLU A 105 15.90 -8.09 -1.87
CA GLU A 105 17.24 -8.34 -1.33
C GLU A 105 17.55 -7.51 -0.08
N ASP A 106 16.98 -6.30 0.04
CA ASP A 106 17.22 -5.42 1.17
C ASP A 106 16.57 -5.97 2.46
N ILE A 107 15.50 -6.76 2.30
CA ILE A 107 14.80 -7.44 3.40
C ILE A 107 15.42 -8.80 3.72
N ALA A 108 16.00 -9.48 2.72
CA ALA A 108 16.59 -10.80 2.89
C ALA A 108 17.95 -10.76 3.64
N GLN A 109 18.65 -9.62 3.64
CA GLN A 109 19.93 -9.42 4.30
C GLN A 109 19.73 -8.77 5.67
N GLU A 110 20.06 -9.48 6.77
CA GLU A 110 19.80 -9.01 8.13
C GLU A 110 20.44 -7.64 8.42
N GLU A 111 21.67 -7.40 7.97
CA GLU A 111 22.34 -6.10 8.16
C GLU A 111 21.58 -4.94 7.47
N LYS A 112 21.13 -5.14 6.24
CA LYS A 112 20.32 -4.13 5.53
C LYS A 112 18.97 -3.91 6.19
N LYS A 113 18.34 -4.99 6.63
CA LYS A 113 17.07 -4.96 7.35
C LYS A 113 17.18 -4.18 8.66
N GLU A 114 18.26 -4.36 9.43
CA GLU A 114 18.53 -3.58 10.64
C GLU A 114 18.76 -2.10 10.31
N ASN A 115 19.54 -1.78 9.29
CA ASN A 115 19.78 -0.41 8.84
C ASN A 115 18.47 0.28 8.39
N LEU A 116 17.60 -0.45 7.70
CA LEU A 116 16.27 0.05 7.31
C LEU A 116 15.40 0.32 8.54
N SER A 117 15.34 -0.61 9.50
CA SER A 117 14.59 -0.43 10.74
C SER A 117 15.06 0.79 11.52
N ASN A 118 16.38 0.99 11.63
CA ASN A 118 16.98 2.16 12.26
C ASN A 118 16.63 3.45 11.53
N THR A 119 16.63 3.43 10.19
CA THR A 119 16.24 4.58 9.36
C THR A 119 14.76 4.94 9.57
N PHE A 120 13.85 3.97 9.56
CA PHE A 120 12.44 4.21 9.84
C PHE A 120 12.23 4.79 11.23
N SER A 121 12.89 4.22 12.25
CA SER A 121 12.79 4.71 13.63
C SER A 121 13.25 6.16 13.75
N ALA A 122 14.40 6.50 13.18
CA ALA A 122 14.93 7.87 13.20
C ALA A 122 14.00 8.88 12.50
N LEU A 123 13.40 8.49 11.36
CA LEU A 123 12.45 9.34 10.63
C LEU A 123 11.18 9.58 11.46
N LEU A 124 10.59 8.52 12.01
CA LEU A 124 9.36 8.60 12.80
C LEU A 124 9.57 9.40 14.11
N GLU A 125 10.70 9.19 14.81
CA GLU A 125 11.08 9.97 15.99
C GLU A 125 11.27 11.46 15.68
N SER A 126 11.73 11.77 14.46
CA SER A 126 11.87 13.15 13.97
C SER A 126 10.57 13.75 13.44
N GLY A 127 9.42 13.03 13.48
CA GLY A 127 8.14 13.49 12.97
C GLY A 127 8.06 13.54 11.44
N VAL A 128 8.99 12.86 10.74
CA VAL A 128 9.00 12.76 9.27
C VAL A 128 8.09 11.60 8.83
N ILE A 129 7.34 11.80 7.75
CA ILE A 129 6.47 10.76 7.16
C ILE A 129 7.25 10.00 6.07
N PRO A 130 7.60 8.71 6.27
CA PRO A 130 8.22 7.90 5.23
C PRO A 130 7.24 7.59 4.10
N ILE A 131 7.67 7.85 2.85
CA ILE A 131 6.98 7.44 1.62
C ILE A 131 7.77 6.28 1.00
N VAL A 132 7.20 5.10 1.04
CA VAL A 132 7.86 3.86 0.64
C VAL A 132 7.34 3.39 -0.71
N ASN A 133 8.22 2.88 -1.56
CA ASN A 133 7.86 2.16 -2.78
C ASN A 133 8.92 1.09 -3.11
N GLU A 134 8.61 0.19 -4.05
CA GLU A 134 9.63 -0.69 -4.63
C GLU A 134 10.63 0.14 -5.46
N ASN A 135 11.89 -0.26 -5.46
CA ASN A 135 12.93 0.31 -6.33
C ASN A 135 12.84 -0.31 -7.74
N ASP A 136 11.73 -0.05 -8.41
CA ASP A 136 11.45 -0.56 -9.76
C ASP A 136 12.55 -0.22 -10.79
N SER A 137 13.35 0.82 -10.55
CA SER A 137 14.38 1.27 -11.49
C SER A 137 15.57 0.31 -11.60
N VAL A 138 15.80 -0.50 -10.58
CA VAL A 138 16.87 -1.51 -10.54
C VAL A 138 16.33 -2.92 -10.29
N SER A 139 15.02 -3.10 -10.17
CA SER A 139 14.39 -4.41 -10.03
C SER A 139 14.55 -5.21 -11.33
N TYR A 140 15.09 -6.43 -11.22
CA TYR A 140 15.37 -7.29 -12.38
C TYR A 140 14.65 -8.63 -12.33
N THR A 141 13.66 -8.80 -11.50
CA THR A 141 12.96 -10.08 -11.37
C THR A 141 12.42 -10.52 -12.72
N GLU A 142 13.00 -11.59 -13.26
CA GLU A 142 12.52 -12.27 -14.46
C GLU A 142 11.05 -12.62 -14.29
N ILE A 143 10.26 -12.35 -15.31
CA ILE A 143 8.79 -12.30 -15.34
C ILE A 143 8.12 -13.66 -14.98
N GLU A 144 8.88 -14.72 -14.77
CA GLU A 144 8.39 -16.11 -14.67
C GLU A 144 8.62 -16.81 -13.32
N SER A 145 9.26 -16.20 -12.33
CA SER A 145 9.41 -16.87 -11.04
C SER A 145 8.20 -16.58 -10.14
N GLU A 146 7.52 -17.63 -9.70
CA GLU A 146 6.47 -17.58 -8.65
C GLU A 146 7.00 -17.06 -7.29
N GLU A 147 8.30 -16.78 -7.20
CA GLU A 147 9.06 -16.37 -6.00
C GLU A 147 9.30 -14.86 -5.87
N ARG A 148 8.45 -14.00 -6.46
CA ARG A 148 8.52 -12.58 -6.15
C ARG A 148 8.19 -12.35 -4.68
N LEU A 149 9.18 -11.92 -3.88
CA LEU A 149 8.92 -11.51 -2.49
C LEU A 149 7.94 -10.32 -2.44
N PHE A 150 7.99 -9.41 -3.43
CA PHE A 150 7.02 -8.34 -3.63
C PHE A 150 6.27 -8.54 -4.95
N SER A 151 5.27 -9.42 -4.94
CA SER A 151 4.40 -9.60 -6.12
C SER A 151 3.51 -8.38 -6.38
N ASP A 152 3.31 -7.54 -5.37
CA ASP A 152 2.49 -6.32 -5.39
C ASP A 152 2.86 -5.45 -4.17
N ASN A 153 2.61 -4.15 -4.24
CA ASN A 153 2.77 -3.22 -3.13
C ASN A 153 1.88 -3.54 -1.91
N ASP A 154 0.88 -4.43 -2.04
CA ASP A 154 0.15 -4.96 -0.89
C ASP A 154 1.10 -5.76 0.02
N VAL A 155 1.87 -6.70 -0.55
CA VAL A 155 2.85 -7.51 0.19
C VAL A 155 4.01 -6.65 0.71
N LEU A 156 4.52 -5.70 -0.11
CA LEU A 156 5.52 -4.74 0.34
C LEU A 156 5.03 -3.97 1.59
N SER A 157 3.76 -3.56 1.61
CA SER A 157 3.20 -2.82 2.75
C SER A 157 3.15 -3.66 4.04
N ALA A 158 2.88 -4.96 3.91
CA ALA A 158 2.91 -5.87 5.05
C ALA A 158 4.34 -6.08 5.57
N VAL A 159 5.32 -6.22 4.68
CA VAL A 159 6.75 -6.30 5.05
C VAL A 159 7.20 -5.02 5.76
N VAL A 160 6.81 -3.85 5.25
CA VAL A 160 7.09 -2.56 5.91
C VAL A 160 6.42 -2.50 7.28
N ALA A 161 5.16 -2.95 7.40
CA ALA A 161 4.46 -2.97 8.69
C ALA A 161 5.18 -3.85 9.72
N VAL A 162 5.67 -5.03 9.32
CA VAL A 162 6.46 -5.91 10.18
C VAL A 162 7.80 -5.27 10.54
N LEU A 163 8.52 -4.71 9.56
CA LEU A 163 9.82 -4.07 9.76
C LEU A 163 9.75 -2.91 10.75
N CYS A 164 8.69 -2.11 10.66
CA CYS A 164 8.46 -0.95 11.50
C CYS A 164 7.74 -1.29 12.81
N GLN A 165 7.38 -2.56 13.05
CA GLN A 165 6.57 -2.98 14.21
C GLN A 165 5.28 -2.14 14.34
N ALA A 166 4.53 -2.06 13.23
CA ALA A 166 3.31 -1.28 13.17
C ALA A 166 2.19 -1.93 14.01
N ASP A 167 1.29 -1.12 14.54
CA ASP A 167 0.08 -1.57 15.23
C ASP A 167 -1.03 -1.92 14.22
N LYS A 168 -1.05 -1.20 13.09
CA LYS A 168 -2.06 -1.38 12.02
C LYS A 168 -1.44 -1.29 10.63
N LEU A 169 -1.96 -2.12 9.73
CA LEU A 169 -1.81 -1.99 8.28
C LEU A 169 -3.17 -1.64 7.67
N VAL A 170 -3.23 -0.57 6.87
CA VAL A 170 -4.44 -0.19 6.13
C VAL A 170 -4.17 -0.25 4.64
N ILE A 171 -4.92 -1.10 3.92
CA ILE A 171 -4.83 -1.24 2.47
C ILE A 171 -6.02 -0.52 1.83
N LEU A 172 -5.74 0.63 1.24
CA LEU A 172 -6.71 1.39 0.45
C LEU A 172 -6.83 0.76 -0.94
N SER A 173 -8.03 0.31 -1.27
CA SER A 173 -8.37 -0.45 -2.48
C SER A 173 -9.48 0.23 -3.27
N ASP A 174 -9.83 -0.32 -4.43
CA ASP A 174 -11.01 0.00 -5.23
C ASP A 174 -12.28 -0.76 -4.83
N ILE A 175 -12.19 -1.61 -3.79
CA ILE A 175 -13.28 -2.40 -3.24
C ILE A 175 -13.48 -2.07 -1.76
N ASP A 176 -14.70 -2.18 -1.26
CA ASP A 176 -15.08 -1.78 0.11
C ASP A 176 -14.50 -2.67 1.21
N GLY A 177 -13.96 -3.83 0.85
CA GLY A 177 -13.36 -4.81 1.75
C GLY A 177 -13.42 -6.20 1.17
N PHE A 178 -13.44 -7.22 2.02
CA PHE A 178 -13.54 -8.63 1.66
C PHE A 178 -15.00 -9.08 1.69
N PHE A 179 -15.46 -9.75 0.62
CA PHE A 179 -16.83 -10.21 0.46
C PHE A 179 -16.88 -11.74 0.43
N ASP A 180 -18.03 -12.30 0.76
CA ASP A 180 -18.31 -13.74 0.69
C ASP A 180 -18.29 -14.27 -0.76
N LYS A 181 -18.48 -13.38 -1.76
CA LYS A 181 -18.41 -13.64 -3.21
C LYS A 181 -18.10 -12.34 -3.95
N ASP A 182 -17.72 -12.42 -5.23
CA ASP A 182 -17.35 -11.24 -6.01
C ASP A 182 -18.55 -10.28 -6.21
N PRO A 183 -18.54 -9.07 -5.60
CA PRO A 183 -19.64 -8.12 -5.67
C PRO A 183 -19.84 -7.53 -7.07
N ARG A 184 -18.89 -7.69 -7.99
CA ARG A 184 -19.02 -7.29 -9.40
C ARG A 184 -19.88 -8.29 -10.18
N LEU A 185 -19.92 -9.54 -9.74
CA LEU A 185 -20.68 -10.63 -10.36
C LEU A 185 -21.99 -10.91 -9.65
N TYR A 186 -22.03 -10.72 -8.33
CA TYR A 186 -23.16 -11.08 -7.46
C TYR A 186 -23.67 -9.87 -6.69
N LYS A 187 -24.89 -9.40 -7.02
CA LYS A 187 -25.52 -8.24 -6.36
C LYS A 187 -25.85 -8.46 -4.87
N ASP A 188 -25.96 -9.71 -4.46
CA ASP A 188 -26.24 -10.14 -3.09
C ASP A 188 -24.98 -10.51 -2.31
N ALA A 189 -23.78 -10.12 -2.81
CA ALA A 189 -22.53 -10.28 -2.11
C ALA A 189 -22.53 -9.50 -0.78
N GLN A 190 -22.12 -10.17 0.30
CA GLN A 190 -22.10 -9.63 1.65
C GLN A 190 -20.67 -9.25 2.05
N LEU A 191 -20.49 -8.02 2.54
CA LEU A 191 -19.20 -7.58 3.08
C LEU A 191 -18.94 -8.28 4.42
N ILE A 192 -17.82 -8.98 4.53
CA ILE A 192 -17.34 -9.60 5.77
C ILE A 192 -16.61 -8.52 6.58
N ARG A 193 -17.18 -8.14 7.73
CA ARG A 193 -16.64 -7.04 8.54
C ARG A 193 -15.38 -7.40 9.29
N GLN A 194 -15.26 -8.65 9.76
CA GLN A 194 -14.13 -9.12 10.56
C GLN A 194 -13.76 -10.56 10.20
N ILE A 195 -12.48 -10.83 10.15
CA ILE A 195 -11.88 -12.14 9.98
C ILE A 195 -10.82 -12.30 11.07
N ASP A 196 -11.06 -13.24 11.99
CA ASP A 196 -10.16 -13.50 13.13
C ASP A 196 -8.97 -14.36 12.73
N ARG A 197 -9.13 -15.18 11.69
CA ARG A 197 -8.06 -16.06 11.19
C ARG A 197 -8.20 -16.23 9.67
N ILE A 198 -7.09 -16.07 8.98
CA ILE A 198 -6.98 -16.36 7.55
C ILE A 198 -6.58 -17.81 7.41
N ASP A 199 -7.43 -18.61 6.79
CA ASP A 199 -7.22 -20.04 6.51
C ASP A 199 -7.56 -20.35 5.04
N ASP A 200 -7.46 -21.63 4.66
CA ASP A 200 -7.75 -22.08 3.30
C ASP A 200 -9.18 -21.75 2.84
N SER A 201 -10.15 -21.64 3.76
CA SER A 201 -11.53 -21.29 3.42
C SER A 201 -11.62 -19.84 2.98
N VAL A 202 -10.91 -18.92 3.64
CA VAL A 202 -10.81 -17.51 3.29
C VAL A 202 -10.11 -17.35 1.94
N TYR A 203 -9.02 -18.07 1.69
CA TYR A 203 -8.34 -18.06 0.38
C TYR A 203 -9.23 -18.59 -0.75
N LYS A 204 -10.07 -19.61 -0.50
CA LYS A 204 -11.04 -20.15 -1.48
C LYS A 204 -12.09 -19.10 -1.87
N LEU A 205 -12.58 -18.30 -0.92
CA LEU A 205 -13.51 -17.21 -1.20
C LEU A 205 -12.89 -16.15 -2.10
N ALA A 206 -11.59 -15.82 -1.92
CA ALA A 206 -10.86 -14.89 -2.76
C ALA A 206 -10.55 -15.41 -4.18
N GLY A 207 -10.47 -16.72 -4.33
CA GLY A 207 -10.14 -17.41 -5.59
C GLY A 207 -11.33 -17.84 -6.43
N GLY A 208 -12.56 -17.38 -6.16
CA GLY A 208 -13.79 -17.74 -6.88
C GLY A 208 -13.60 -17.78 -8.40
N ALA A 209 -14.27 -18.69 -9.09
CA ALA A 209 -14.13 -19.11 -10.50
C ALA A 209 -14.28 -18.00 -11.57
N GLY A 210 -13.51 -16.94 -11.49
CA GLY A 210 -13.52 -15.80 -12.43
C GLY A 210 -12.22 -15.01 -12.46
N SER A 211 -11.28 -15.21 -11.54
CA SER A 211 -10.08 -14.37 -11.42
C SER A 211 -8.88 -14.83 -12.25
N ARG A 212 -9.08 -15.31 -13.48
CA ARG A 212 -7.98 -15.64 -14.43
C ARG A 212 -7.19 -14.41 -14.93
N ARG A 213 -7.52 -13.18 -14.52
CA ARG A 213 -6.91 -11.93 -15.03
C ARG A 213 -6.47 -10.92 -13.98
N GLY A 214 -6.38 -11.28 -12.70
CA GLY A 214 -6.02 -10.33 -11.63
C GLY A 214 -4.64 -10.61 -11.03
N THR A 215 -3.58 -10.11 -11.65
CA THR A 215 -2.34 -9.79 -10.93
C THR A 215 -2.65 -8.61 -10.02
N GLY A 216 -2.64 -8.79 -8.69
CA GLY A 216 -2.91 -7.71 -7.72
C GLY A 216 -4.33 -7.66 -7.15
N GLY A 217 -5.10 -8.75 -7.24
CA GLY A 217 -6.47 -8.82 -6.75
C GLY A 217 -6.60 -9.04 -5.23
N MET A 218 -7.76 -9.53 -4.79
CA MET A 218 -8.03 -9.85 -3.38
C MET A 218 -7.02 -10.83 -2.79
N ARG A 219 -6.44 -11.71 -3.61
CA ARG A 219 -5.44 -12.70 -3.18
C ARG A 219 -4.16 -12.03 -2.63
N THR A 220 -3.63 -10.98 -3.28
CA THR A 220 -2.45 -10.26 -2.78
C THR A 220 -2.75 -9.53 -1.48
N LYS A 221 -3.97 -8.99 -1.33
CA LYS A 221 -4.43 -8.38 -0.07
C LYS A 221 -4.53 -9.38 1.06
N LEU A 222 -5.00 -10.60 0.77
CA LEU A 222 -5.02 -11.67 1.76
C LEU A 222 -3.61 -12.13 2.13
N GLN A 223 -2.69 -12.24 1.17
CA GLN A 223 -1.30 -12.56 1.45
C GLN A 223 -0.65 -11.49 2.35
N ALA A 224 -0.89 -10.22 2.05
CA ALA A 224 -0.43 -9.12 2.89
C ALA A 224 -1.05 -9.16 4.29
N ALA A 225 -2.36 -9.37 4.38
CA ALA A 225 -3.06 -9.49 5.66
C ALA A 225 -2.57 -10.69 6.47
N ASP A 226 -2.35 -11.86 5.84
CA ASP A 226 -1.85 -13.05 6.52
C ASP A 226 -0.44 -12.84 7.09
N LEU A 227 0.46 -12.21 6.30
CA LEU A 227 1.81 -11.87 6.75
C LEU A 227 1.79 -10.91 7.94
N ALA A 228 1.00 -9.84 7.87
CA ALA A 228 0.92 -8.83 8.92
C ALA A 228 0.25 -9.40 10.19
N THR A 229 -0.88 -10.11 10.04
CA THR A 229 -1.61 -10.67 11.17
C THR A 229 -0.84 -11.79 11.88
N ALA A 230 0.02 -12.54 11.17
CA ALA A 230 0.92 -13.51 11.77
C ALA A 230 1.90 -12.88 12.78
N GLN A 231 2.18 -11.57 12.64
CA GLN A 231 3.03 -10.77 13.54
C GLN A 231 2.22 -9.91 14.53
N GLY A 232 0.94 -10.20 14.69
CA GLY A 232 0.07 -9.49 15.64
C GLY A 232 -0.47 -8.16 15.14
N ILE A 233 -0.25 -7.78 13.87
CA ILE A 233 -0.65 -6.49 13.28
C ILE A 233 -2.08 -6.61 12.75
N ASP A 234 -3.01 -5.78 13.26
CA ASP A 234 -4.36 -5.69 12.71
C ASP A 234 -4.29 -5.11 11.28
N THR A 235 -4.95 -5.77 10.32
CA THR A 235 -4.95 -5.32 8.92
C THR A 235 -6.37 -4.94 8.48
N VAL A 236 -6.54 -3.73 7.93
CA VAL A 236 -7.82 -3.24 7.40
C VAL A 236 -7.74 -3.11 5.88
N VAL A 237 -8.68 -3.74 5.18
CA VAL A 237 -8.89 -3.53 3.74
C VAL A 237 -10.15 -2.72 3.55
N THR A 238 -10.04 -1.55 2.90
CA THR A 238 -11.16 -0.62 2.73
C THR A 238 -11.06 0.15 1.41
N ASN A 239 -12.16 0.80 1.02
CA ASN A 239 -12.22 1.59 -0.19
C ASN A 239 -11.45 2.91 -0.03
N GLY A 240 -10.44 3.11 -0.88
CA GLY A 240 -9.58 4.30 -0.89
C GLY A 240 -10.07 5.45 -1.76
N LYS A 241 -11.28 5.37 -2.33
CA LYS A 241 -11.83 6.44 -3.18
C LYS A 241 -11.91 7.76 -2.44
N ASP A 242 -12.23 7.73 -1.15
CA ASP A 242 -12.15 8.86 -0.25
C ASP A 242 -11.17 8.55 0.89
N PRO A 243 -9.98 9.20 0.93
CA PRO A 243 -9.02 9.03 2.01
C PRO A 243 -9.55 9.36 3.41
N ALA A 244 -10.64 10.12 3.54
CA ALA A 244 -11.26 10.42 4.85
C ALA A 244 -11.75 9.17 5.59
N ILE A 245 -11.87 8.01 4.90
CA ILE A 245 -12.16 6.72 5.54
C ILE A 245 -11.12 6.35 6.61
N LEU A 246 -9.90 6.88 6.51
CA LEU A 246 -8.84 6.64 7.48
C LEU A 246 -9.16 7.17 8.88
N TYR A 247 -9.96 8.25 9.00
CA TYR A 247 -10.41 8.73 10.30
C TYR A 247 -11.20 7.64 11.05
N LYS A 248 -12.13 6.97 10.36
CA LYS A 248 -12.88 5.85 10.94
C LYS A 248 -11.97 4.73 11.42
N VAL A 249 -10.92 4.42 10.65
CA VAL A 249 -9.96 3.36 11.03
C VAL A 249 -9.20 3.71 12.31
N VAL A 250 -8.76 4.96 12.46
CA VAL A 250 -8.00 5.39 13.66
C VAL A 250 -8.90 5.56 14.87
N GLU A 251 -10.15 5.93 14.67
CA GLU A 251 -11.19 6.04 15.71
C GLU A 251 -11.77 4.66 16.10
N GLY A 252 -11.40 3.60 15.41
CA GLY A 252 -11.88 2.23 15.67
C GLY A 252 -13.31 1.98 15.18
N GLU A 253 -13.84 2.85 14.31
CA GLU A 253 -15.14 2.66 13.69
C GLU A 253 -15.08 1.63 12.54
N PRO A 254 -16.22 0.99 12.21
CA PRO A 254 -16.27 0.03 11.09
C PRO A 254 -15.89 0.68 9.75
N ALA A 255 -14.78 0.23 9.17
CA ALA A 255 -14.26 0.73 7.90
C ALA A 255 -13.73 -0.46 7.07
N GLY A 256 -14.58 -1.02 6.22
CA GLY A 256 -14.20 -2.17 5.40
C GLY A 256 -14.16 -3.51 6.13
N THR A 257 -13.14 -4.31 5.89
CA THR A 257 -12.87 -5.60 6.54
C THR A 257 -11.62 -5.51 7.41
N ILE A 258 -11.74 -5.87 8.68
CA ILE A 258 -10.61 -6.02 9.59
C ILE A 258 -10.18 -7.48 9.68
N PHE A 259 -8.89 -7.76 9.48
CA PHE A 259 -8.22 -9.01 9.76
C PHE A 259 -7.45 -8.86 11.06
N LYS A 260 -7.78 -9.66 12.07
CA LYS A 260 -7.22 -9.50 13.42
C LYS A 260 -5.82 -10.09 13.53
N GLY A 261 -4.93 -9.34 14.15
CA GLY A 261 -3.60 -9.81 14.50
C GLY A 261 -3.66 -11.02 15.45
N ARG A 262 -2.85 -12.02 15.18
CA ARG A 262 -2.74 -13.23 16.03
C ARG A 262 -1.98 -12.82 17.30
N ARG A 263 -2.69 -12.76 18.40
CA ARG A 263 -2.15 -12.50 19.75
C ARG A 263 -1.90 -13.80 20.50
#